data_4dc64319d20cb34906d18a90c80207b4
#
_entry.id   4dc64319d20cb34906d18a90c80207b4
#
_cell.length_a   1.000
_cell.length_b   1.000
_cell.length_c   1.000
_cell.angle_alpha   90.00
_cell.angle_beta   90.00
_cell.angle_gamma   90.00
#
_symmetry.space_group_name_H-M   'P 1'
#
loop_
_entity.id
_entity.type
_entity.pdbx_description
1 polymer ?
#
loop_
_entity_poly.entity_id
_entity_poly.type
_entity_poly.pdbx_seq_one_letter_code
_entity_poly.pdbx_strand_id
1 'polypeptide(L)'
;MVVKTWYHITRATSAQILEWAETQSWTRALAACNQDAQWHAEGDVWTHTKMVCAELERLTDWPSLGRSAQLKLLFTALFHDSGKPATTLVDPETGRTRSPKHALVGAEFARRVLRELECDLIMREEIVALVRYHGRPPYLLEKDKPEHEVISLSWLVNNRLLYLFALADTRGRHAKEMSRPEENLQLWKMVSEERGCFDSPYPFPNDHARFLFYRDQLSSLHYVPHEDFRCTVTLMSGLPGAGKDTWLAKNRPMLPVVALDAIREGLEIEATDN
;
A
#
# COMPACT_ATOMS: atom_id res chain seq x y z
N MET A 1 7.11 10.89 -26.77
CA MET A 1 6.48 9.54 -26.89
C MET A 1 5.08 9.62 -26.34
N VAL A 2 4.03 9.17 -27.07
CA VAL A 2 2.67 9.17 -26.54
C VAL A 2 2.52 7.94 -25.62
N VAL A 3 2.42 8.18 -24.33
CA VAL A 3 2.15 7.11 -23.34
C VAL A 3 0.68 6.74 -23.39
N LYS A 4 0.36 5.51 -23.78
CA LYS A 4 -1.02 4.99 -23.87
C LYS A 4 -1.26 3.79 -22.95
N THR A 5 -0.22 2.99 -22.69
CA THR A 5 -0.30 1.74 -21.93
C THR A 5 0.94 1.56 -21.06
N TRP A 6 0.90 0.59 -20.16
CA TRP A 6 2.04 0.21 -19.30
C TRP A 6 3.29 -0.18 -20.11
N TYR A 7 3.11 -0.77 -21.28
CA TYR A 7 4.21 -1.07 -22.20
C TYR A 7 5.04 0.17 -22.56
N HIS A 8 4.41 1.33 -22.78
CA HIS A 8 5.13 2.59 -23.05
C HIS A 8 5.81 3.12 -21.78
N ILE A 9 5.14 3.01 -20.62
CA ILE A 9 5.68 3.40 -19.32
C ILE A 9 6.99 2.66 -19.00
N THR A 10 7.04 1.36 -19.21
CA THR A 10 8.25 0.57 -18.88
C THR A 10 9.50 1.02 -19.63
N ARG A 11 9.33 1.72 -20.75
CA ARG A 11 10.40 2.22 -21.64
C ARG A 11 10.65 3.72 -21.54
N ALA A 12 9.78 4.45 -20.87
CA ALA A 12 9.87 5.89 -20.69
C ALA A 12 10.90 6.24 -19.60
N THR A 13 11.55 7.39 -19.73
CA THR A 13 12.34 7.98 -18.64
C THR A 13 11.41 8.55 -17.57
N SER A 14 11.92 8.83 -16.35
CA SER A 14 11.13 9.47 -15.30
C SER A 14 10.56 10.83 -15.76
N ALA A 15 11.36 11.62 -16.47
CA ALA A 15 10.92 12.89 -17.04
C ALA A 15 9.72 12.70 -18.00
N GLN A 16 9.79 11.71 -18.89
CA GLN A 16 8.69 11.41 -19.82
C GLN A 16 7.42 10.89 -19.10
N ILE A 17 7.59 10.18 -17.99
CA ILE A 17 6.46 9.75 -17.15
C ILE A 17 5.84 10.96 -16.45
N LEU A 18 6.64 11.91 -15.96
CA LEU A 18 6.14 13.15 -15.37
C LEU A 18 5.40 14.03 -16.41
N GLU A 19 5.98 14.21 -17.60
CA GLU A 19 5.32 14.92 -18.71
C GLU A 19 3.95 14.27 -19.06
N TRP A 20 3.90 12.93 -19.11
CA TRP A 20 2.64 12.23 -19.29
C TRP A 20 1.67 12.50 -18.14
N ALA A 21 2.12 12.44 -16.88
CA ALA A 21 1.27 12.71 -15.72
C ALA A 21 0.69 14.14 -15.76
N GLU A 22 1.44 15.12 -16.21
CA GLU A 22 0.98 16.52 -16.37
C GLU A 22 -0.18 16.66 -17.36
N THR A 23 -0.28 15.77 -18.33
CA THR A 23 -1.40 15.77 -19.28
C THR A 23 -2.69 15.16 -18.72
N GLN A 24 -2.64 14.50 -17.57
CA GLN A 24 -3.76 13.80 -17.00
C GLN A 24 -4.72 14.76 -16.27
N SER A 25 -6.01 14.49 -16.34
CA SER A 25 -7.04 15.34 -15.71
C SER A 25 -6.93 15.39 -14.18
N TRP A 26 -6.48 14.30 -13.55
CA TRP A 26 -6.32 14.22 -12.11
C TRP A 26 -5.19 15.11 -11.56
N THR A 27 -4.18 15.43 -12.35
CA THR A 27 -3.10 16.35 -11.96
C THR A 27 -3.63 17.75 -11.64
N ARG A 28 -4.66 18.20 -12.38
CA ARG A 28 -5.28 19.51 -12.10
C ARG A 28 -5.95 19.55 -10.72
N ALA A 29 -6.55 18.45 -10.30
CA ALA A 29 -7.13 18.35 -8.95
C ALA A 29 -6.04 18.39 -7.86
N LEU A 30 -4.88 17.77 -8.10
CA LEU A 30 -3.74 17.85 -7.18
C LEU A 30 -3.17 19.27 -7.12
N ALA A 31 -3.01 19.95 -8.25
CA ALA A 31 -2.53 21.33 -8.31
C ALA A 31 -3.51 22.35 -7.68
N ALA A 32 -4.79 22.03 -7.63
CA ALA A 32 -5.81 22.85 -6.95
C ALA A 32 -5.95 22.53 -5.45
N CYS A 33 -5.28 21.48 -4.95
CA CYS A 33 -5.38 21.05 -3.56
C CYS A 33 -4.23 21.62 -2.73
N ASN A 34 -4.49 22.71 -2.01
CA ASN A 34 -3.53 23.31 -1.08
C ASN A 34 -3.34 22.43 0.15
N GLN A 35 -2.13 22.44 0.70
CA GLN A 35 -1.72 21.69 1.87
C GLN A 35 -1.52 22.60 3.08
N ASP A 36 -1.38 22.04 4.28
CA ASP A 36 -1.05 22.79 5.49
C ASP A 36 0.36 23.38 5.38
N ALA A 37 0.46 24.71 5.39
CA ALA A 37 1.72 25.43 5.18
C ALA A 37 2.78 25.19 6.29
N GLN A 38 2.40 24.62 7.43
CA GLN A 38 3.36 24.25 8.48
C GLN A 38 4.21 23.05 8.05
N TRP A 39 3.59 22.10 7.32
CA TRP A 39 4.21 20.85 6.91
C TRP A 39 4.56 20.80 5.41
N HIS A 40 3.94 21.68 4.61
CA HIS A 40 4.05 21.74 3.15
C HIS A 40 4.08 23.22 2.70
N ALA A 41 5.18 23.92 2.99
CA ALA A 41 5.35 25.30 2.57
C ALA A 41 5.53 25.45 1.05
N GLU A 42 5.75 24.34 0.31
CA GLU A 42 5.75 24.27 -1.15
C GLU A 42 4.37 24.53 -1.77
N GLY A 43 3.27 24.40 -1.01
CA GLY A 43 1.93 24.83 -1.38
C GLY A 43 0.98 23.70 -1.76
N ASP A 44 0.85 23.36 -3.05
CA ASP A 44 -0.11 22.37 -3.53
C ASP A 44 0.45 20.94 -3.62
N VAL A 45 -0.47 19.96 -3.72
CA VAL A 45 -0.11 18.53 -3.76
C VAL A 45 0.69 18.18 -5.02
N TRP A 46 0.43 18.81 -6.18
CA TRP A 46 1.19 18.48 -7.39
C TRP A 46 2.63 18.99 -7.34
N THR A 47 2.84 20.18 -6.80
CA THR A 47 4.20 20.72 -6.55
C THR A 47 4.98 19.79 -5.63
N HIS A 48 4.37 19.36 -4.50
CA HIS A 48 4.96 18.36 -3.62
C HIS A 48 5.28 17.05 -4.34
N THR A 49 4.34 16.52 -5.12
CA THR A 49 4.53 15.28 -5.90
C THR A 49 5.75 15.35 -6.82
N LYS A 50 5.95 16.47 -7.51
CA LYS A 50 7.13 16.68 -8.37
C LYS A 50 8.44 16.72 -7.56
N MET A 51 8.41 17.33 -6.38
CA MET A 51 9.58 17.36 -5.50
C MET A 51 9.93 15.97 -4.99
N VAL A 52 8.93 15.16 -4.59
CA VAL A 52 9.15 13.76 -4.19
C VAL A 52 9.74 12.93 -5.33
N CYS A 53 9.25 13.08 -6.56
CA CYS A 53 9.84 12.41 -7.73
C CYS A 53 11.31 12.80 -7.95
N ALA A 54 11.66 14.06 -7.78
CA ALA A 54 13.03 14.54 -7.89
C ALA A 54 13.92 13.99 -6.76
N GLU A 55 13.42 13.91 -5.54
CA GLU A 55 14.15 13.35 -4.40
C GLU A 55 14.38 11.83 -4.55
N LEU A 56 13.45 11.07 -5.13
CA LEU A 56 13.68 9.65 -5.46
C LEU A 56 14.92 9.46 -6.31
N GLU A 57 15.09 10.27 -7.36
CA GLU A 57 16.24 10.18 -8.26
C GLU A 57 17.58 10.61 -7.60
N ARG A 58 17.52 11.40 -6.51
CA ARG A 58 18.68 11.81 -5.71
C ARG A 58 19.09 10.80 -4.65
N LEU A 59 18.23 9.82 -4.35
CA LEU A 59 18.59 8.78 -3.38
C LEU A 59 19.83 8.01 -3.85
N THR A 60 20.75 7.74 -2.92
CA THR A 60 21.98 6.98 -3.19
C THR A 60 21.68 5.59 -3.75
N ASP A 61 20.56 5.00 -3.32
CA ASP A 61 20.10 3.68 -3.77
C ASP A 61 19.55 3.69 -5.20
N TRP A 62 19.05 4.83 -5.70
CA TRP A 62 18.32 4.93 -6.97
C TRP A 62 19.02 4.30 -8.17
N PRO A 63 20.33 4.58 -8.44
CA PRO A 63 21.01 3.97 -9.59
C PRO A 63 21.17 2.46 -9.51
N SER A 64 21.17 1.91 -8.30
CA SER A 64 21.30 0.45 -8.06
C SER A 64 19.97 -0.30 -8.10
N LEU A 65 18.86 0.43 -8.06
CA LEU A 65 17.52 -0.18 -8.16
C LEU A 65 17.26 -0.69 -9.57
N GLY A 66 16.75 -1.90 -9.68
CA GLY A 66 16.25 -2.41 -10.96
C GLY A 66 15.04 -1.61 -11.44
N ARG A 67 14.82 -1.58 -12.75
CA ARG A 67 13.75 -0.79 -13.40
C ARG A 67 12.37 -1.01 -12.76
N SER A 68 12.05 -2.23 -12.38
CA SER A 68 10.79 -2.57 -11.70
C SER A 68 10.62 -1.80 -10.39
N ALA A 69 11.66 -1.75 -9.55
CA ALA A 69 11.64 -1.02 -8.29
C ALA A 69 11.55 0.50 -8.50
N GLN A 70 12.29 1.03 -9.48
CA GLN A 70 12.21 2.46 -9.84
C GLN A 70 10.79 2.84 -10.28
N LEU A 71 10.12 2.02 -11.09
CA LEU A 71 8.74 2.26 -11.52
C LEU A 71 7.76 2.19 -10.35
N LYS A 72 7.91 1.23 -9.43
CA LYS A 72 7.09 1.15 -8.22
C LYS A 72 7.19 2.44 -7.40
N LEU A 73 8.41 2.91 -7.14
CA LEU A 73 8.64 4.13 -6.37
C LEU A 73 8.10 5.38 -7.08
N LEU A 74 8.35 5.51 -8.38
CA LEU A 74 7.90 6.67 -9.16
C LEU A 74 6.37 6.75 -9.22
N PHE A 75 5.69 5.62 -9.47
CA PHE A 75 4.23 5.60 -9.47
C PHE A 75 3.63 5.74 -8.06
N THR A 76 4.34 5.28 -7.03
CA THR A 76 3.98 5.59 -5.65
C THR A 76 4.04 7.10 -5.42
N ALA A 77 5.10 7.78 -5.88
CA ALA A 77 5.21 9.23 -5.76
C ALA A 77 4.08 9.97 -6.50
N LEU A 78 3.72 9.52 -7.70
CA LEU A 78 2.62 10.12 -8.46
C LEU A 78 1.26 9.99 -7.77
N PHE A 79 1.05 8.93 -6.97
CA PHE A 79 -0.27 8.60 -6.44
C PHE A 79 -0.40 8.66 -4.91
N HIS A 80 0.68 8.80 -4.12
CA HIS A 80 0.62 8.72 -2.66
C HIS A 80 -0.41 9.68 -2.05
N ASP A 81 -0.48 10.86 -2.59
CA ASP A 81 -1.36 11.94 -2.16
C ASP A 81 -2.59 12.17 -3.06
N SER A 82 -2.82 11.31 -4.03
CA SER A 82 -3.94 11.44 -4.98
C SER A 82 -5.33 11.39 -4.34
N GLY A 83 -5.42 10.91 -3.11
CA GLY A 83 -6.66 10.96 -2.32
C GLY A 83 -6.91 12.29 -1.61
N LYS A 84 -5.92 13.19 -1.49
CA LYS A 84 -6.08 14.47 -0.79
C LYS A 84 -7.20 15.35 -1.35
N PRO A 85 -7.34 15.55 -2.67
CA PRO A 85 -8.44 16.39 -3.19
C PRO A 85 -9.83 15.97 -2.73
N ALA A 86 -10.07 14.66 -2.51
CA ALA A 86 -11.36 14.13 -2.08
C ALA A 86 -11.54 14.05 -0.56
N THR A 87 -10.46 14.22 0.22
CA THR A 87 -10.47 13.98 1.68
C THR A 87 -10.01 15.17 2.50
N THR A 88 -9.55 16.24 1.85
CA THR A 88 -9.05 17.42 2.55
C THR A 88 -10.19 18.18 3.22
N LEU A 89 -9.99 18.46 4.49
CA LEU A 89 -10.88 19.25 5.35
C LEU A 89 -10.10 20.42 5.89
N VAL A 90 -10.73 21.58 5.93
CA VAL A 90 -10.21 22.78 6.60
C VAL A 90 -10.93 22.93 7.94
N ASP A 91 -10.17 22.99 9.00
CA ASP A 91 -10.69 23.26 10.33
C ASP A 91 -11.19 24.70 10.39
N PRO A 92 -12.48 24.95 10.68
CA PRO A 92 -13.06 26.30 10.62
C PRO A 92 -12.56 27.24 11.71
N GLU A 93 -12.04 26.72 12.83
CA GLU A 93 -11.56 27.51 13.96
C GLU A 93 -10.09 27.88 13.81
N THR A 94 -9.27 26.93 13.35
CA THR A 94 -7.81 27.10 13.26
C THR A 94 -7.31 27.40 11.86
N GLY A 95 -8.14 27.18 10.81
CA GLY A 95 -7.76 27.26 9.41
C GLY A 95 -6.79 26.15 8.98
N ARG A 96 -6.48 25.17 9.83
CA ARG A 96 -5.56 24.09 9.53
C ARG A 96 -6.18 23.08 8.59
N THR A 97 -5.36 22.54 7.71
CA THR A 97 -5.75 21.57 6.71
C THR A 97 -5.32 20.16 7.12
N ARG A 98 -6.23 19.20 7.00
CA ARG A 98 -5.95 17.78 7.20
C ARG A 98 -6.66 16.92 6.14
N SER A 99 -6.07 15.79 5.80
CA SER A 99 -6.62 14.89 4.76
C SER A 99 -6.77 13.47 5.31
N PRO A 100 -7.80 13.20 6.14
CA PRO A 100 -7.98 11.89 6.76
C PRO A 100 -8.25 10.83 5.67
N LYS A 101 -7.66 9.63 5.85
CA LYS A 101 -7.83 8.49 4.94
C LYS A 101 -7.38 8.72 3.49
N HIS A 102 -6.61 9.79 3.18
CA HIS A 102 -6.14 10.07 1.82
C HIS A 102 -5.38 8.88 1.22
N ALA A 103 -4.55 8.18 2.00
CA ALA A 103 -3.81 7.02 1.54
C ALA A 103 -4.72 5.85 1.10
N LEU A 104 -5.88 5.66 1.75
CA LEU A 104 -6.86 4.66 1.34
C LEU A 104 -7.52 5.04 0.01
N VAL A 105 -8.01 6.27 -0.08
CA VAL A 105 -8.65 6.80 -1.30
C VAL A 105 -7.64 6.86 -2.45
N GLY A 106 -6.39 7.27 -2.17
CA GLY A 106 -5.30 7.29 -3.14
C GLY A 106 -4.95 5.89 -3.68
N ALA A 107 -4.95 4.87 -2.82
CA ALA A 107 -4.72 3.49 -3.24
C ALA A 107 -5.81 2.98 -4.21
N GLU A 108 -7.09 3.27 -3.93
CA GLU A 108 -8.20 2.95 -4.84
C GLU A 108 -8.07 3.69 -6.18
N PHE A 109 -7.70 4.96 -6.12
CA PHE A 109 -7.44 5.77 -7.31
C PHE A 109 -6.29 5.20 -8.15
N ALA A 110 -5.15 4.90 -7.52
CA ALA A 110 -3.97 4.31 -8.15
C ALA A 110 -4.32 2.98 -8.86
N ARG A 111 -5.07 2.10 -8.19
CA ARG A 111 -5.52 0.82 -8.76
C ARG A 111 -6.31 1.01 -10.03
N ARG A 112 -7.23 2.00 -10.06
CA ARG A 112 -8.04 2.31 -11.24
C ARG A 112 -7.17 2.79 -12.39
N VAL A 113 -6.33 3.80 -12.18
CA VAL A 113 -5.47 4.37 -13.23
C VAL A 113 -4.48 3.33 -13.77
N LEU A 114 -3.85 2.56 -12.89
CA LEU A 114 -2.91 1.51 -13.31
C LEU A 114 -3.60 0.38 -14.11
N ARG A 115 -4.85 0.07 -13.79
CA ARG A 115 -5.65 -0.87 -14.58
C ARG A 115 -5.99 -0.32 -15.95
N GLU A 116 -6.35 0.95 -16.07
CA GLU A 116 -6.59 1.64 -17.35
C GLU A 116 -5.32 1.69 -18.21
N LEU A 117 -4.14 1.77 -17.59
CA LEU A 117 -2.85 1.66 -18.26
C LEU A 117 -2.45 0.22 -18.65
N GLU A 118 -3.28 -0.78 -18.34
CA GLU A 118 -2.98 -2.20 -18.56
C GLU A 118 -1.74 -2.68 -17.77
N CYS A 119 -1.49 -2.09 -16.59
CA CYS A 119 -0.45 -2.56 -15.69
C CYS A 119 -0.77 -3.98 -15.20
N ASP A 120 0.22 -4.87 -15.24
CA ASP A 120 0.05 -6.23 -14.74
C ASP A 120 -0.37 -6.24 -13.25
N LEU A 121 -1.05 -7.32 -12.87
CA LEU A 121 -1.67 -7.43 -11.55
C LEU A 121 -0.65 -7.27 -10.41
N ILE A 122 0.50 -7.95 -10.51
CA ILE A 122 1.50 -7.97 -9.45
C ILE A 122 2.09 -6.57 -9.25
N MET A 123 2.59 -5.97 -10.31
CA MET A 123 3.15 -4.61 -10.29
C MET A 123 2.14 -3.59 -9.77
N ARG A 124 0.90 -3.67 -10.25
CA ARG A 124 -0.18 -2.78 -9.82
C ARG A 124 -0.44 -2.87 -8.32
N GLU A 125 -0.64 -4.08 -7.78
CA GLU A 125 -0.97 -4.25 -6.36
C GLU A 125 0.21 -3.92 -5.44
N GLU A 126 1.46 -4.10 -5.89
CA GLU A 126 2.64 -3.63 -5.14
C GLU A 126 2.71 -2.09 -5.08
N ILE A 127 2.43 -1.38 -6.18
CA ILE A 127 2.32 0.09 -6.17
C ILE A 127 1.18 0.54 -5.26
N VAL A 128 0.01 -0.09 -5.37
CA VAL A 128 -1.17 0.21 -4.54
C VAL A 128 -0.88 0.02 -3.06
N ALA A 129 -0.15 -1.04 -2.69
CA ALA A 129 0.27 -1.27 -1.31
C ALA A 129 1.23 -0.18 -0.82
N LEU A 130 2.22 0.23 -1.62
CA LEU A 130 3.11 1.34 -1.28
C LEU A 130 2.32 2.64 -1.06
N VAL A 131 1.38 2.98 -1.96
CA VAL A 131 0.48 4.14 -1.79
C VAL A 131 -0.36 4.01 -0.52
N ARG A 132 -0.89 2.82 -0.24
CA ARG A 132 -1.74 2.57 0.94
C ARG A 132 -1.01 2.78 2.27
N TYR A 133 0.26 2.42 2.32
CA TYR A 133 1.05 2.39 3.55
C TYR A 133 2.15 3.46 3.63
N HIS A 134 2.24 4.37 2.65
CA HIS A 134 3.33 5.34 2.54
C HIS A 134 3.58 6.17 3.81
N GLY A 135 2.52 6.54 4.51
CA GLY A 135 2.59 7.34 5.74
C GLY A 135 2.93 6.56 7.02
N ARG A 136 3.22 5.23 6.94
CA ARG A 136 3.46 4.44 8.16
C ARG A 136 4.85 4.63 8.78
N PRO A 137 5.96 4.62 8.00
CA PRO A 137 7.30 4.67 8.58
C PRO A 137 7.60 5.92 9.42
N PRO A 138 7.19 7.16 9.03
CA PRO A 138 7.50 8.35 9.82
C PRO A 138 6.87 8.37 11.22
N TYR A 139 5.79 7.61 11.42
CA TYR A 139 5.03 7.55 12.68
C TYR A 139 5.23 6.23 13.44
N LEU A 140 6.36 5.54 13.23
CA LEU A 140 6.63 4.24 13.85
C LEU A 140 6.64 4.34 15.39
N LEU A 141 7.27 5.37 15.95
CA LEU A 141 7.36 5.55 17.41
C LEU A 141 6.04 5.91 18.08
N GLU A 142 5.03 6.29 17.32
CA GLU A 142 3.68 6.56 17.83
C GLU A 142 2.84 5.29 17.96
N LYS A 143 3.39 4.12 17.59
CA LYS A 143 2.70 2.84 17.67
C LYS A 143 2.95 2.16 19.03
N ASP A 144 1.92 1.53 19.58
CA ASP A 144 2.05 0.75 20.82
C ASP A 144 3.02 -0.42 20.68
N LYS A 145 3.10 -1.01 19.48
CA LYS A 145 3.95 -2.16 19.15
C LYS A 145 4.72 -1.88 17.85
N PRO A 146 5.79 -1.03 17.88
CA PRO A 146 6.52 -0.65 16.66
C PRO A 146 7.08 -1.84 15.86
N GLU A 147 7.69 -2.79 16.55
CA GLU A 147 8.23 -4.01 15.93
C GLU A 147 7.14 -4.85 15.24
N HIS A 148 6.00 -5.03 15.90
CA HIS A 148 4.86 -5.73 15.34
C HIS A 148 4.35 -5.04 14.06
N GLU A 149 4.32 -3.71 14.02
CA GLU A 149 3.94 -2.94 12.82
C GLU A 149 4.88 -3.23 11.64
N VAL A 150 6.20 -3.19 11.87
CA VAL A 150 7.23 -3.45 10.86
C VAL A 150 7.11 -4.87 10.29
N ILE A 151 6.99 -5.87 11.18
CA ILE A 151 6.84 -7.27 10.79
C ILE A 151 5.54 -7.48 10.02
N SER A 152 4.43 -6.92 10.52
CA SER A 152 3.12 -7.04 9.87
C SER A 152 3.12 -6.48 8.46
N LEU A 153 3.71 -5.29 8.29
CA LEU A 153 3.75 -4.62 7.00
C LEU A 153 4.64 -5.34 5.99
N SER A 154 5.68 -6.07 6.43
CA SER A 154 6.56 -6.82 5.52
C SER A 154 5.83 -7.87 4.67
N TRP A 155 4.64 -8.31 5.09
CA TRP A 155 3.78 -9.24 4.36
C TRP A 155 2.78 -8.55 3.43
N LEU A 156 2.67 -7.24 3.52
CA LEU A 156 1.72 -6.43 2.75
C LEU A 156 2.44 -5.53 1.74
N VAL A 157 3.67 -5.13 2.04
CA VAL A 157 4.47 -4.21 1.23
C VAL A 157 5.96 -4.48 1.46
N ASN A 158 6.80 -4.21 0.47
CA ASN A 158 8.25 -4.31 0.64
C ASN A 158 8.75 -3.15 1.54
N ASN A 159 9.30 -3.48 2.71
CA ASN A 159 9.74 -2.50 3.72
C ASN A 159 10.86 -1.59 3.21
N ARG A 160 11.77 -2.10 2.38
CA ARG A 160 12.84 -1.28 1.77
C ARG A 160 12.25 -0.22 0.83
N LEU A 161 11.36 -0.63 -0.07
CA LEU A 161 10.73 0.32 -0.99
C LEU A 161 9.88 1.35 -0.22
N LEU A 162 9.19 0.91 0.83
CA LEU A 162 8.43 1.80 1.69
C LEU A 162 9.33 2.81 2.42
N TYR A 163 10.49 2.37 2.92
CA TYR A 163 11.51 3.24 3.51
C TYR A 163 12.06 4.26 2.50
N LEU A 164 12.49 3.80 1.32
CA LEU A 164 13.03 4.68 0.28
C LEU A 164 12.02 5.72 -0.18
N PHE A 165 10.76 5.30 -0.34
CA PHE A 165 9.68 6.22 -0.66
C PHE A 165 9.48 7.26 0.45
N ALA A 166 9.34 6.82 1.70
CA ALA A 166 9.11 7.72 2.84
C ALA A 166 10.28 8.70 3.05
N LEU A 167 11.50 8.29 2.73
CA LEU A 167 12.67 9.17 2.76
C LEU A 167 12.58 10.27 1.69
N ALA A 168 12.21 9.91 0.46
CA ALA A 168 12.01 10.87 -0.62
C ALA A 168 10.82 11.81 -0.34
N ASP A 169 9.71 11.28 0.20
CA ASP A 169 8.55 12.08 0.62
C ASP A 169 8.92 13.08 1.71
N THR A 170 9.69 12.65 2.73
CA THR A 170 10.15 13.53 3.80
C THR A 170 11.05 14.65 3.26
N ARG A 171 12.00 14.34 2.37
CA ARG A 171 12.92 15.31 1.78
C ARG A 171 12.28 16.19 0.71
N GLY A 172 11.23 15.67 0.07
CA GLY A 172 10.47 16.39 -0.95
C GLY A 172 9.48 17.41 -0.42
N ARG A 173 9.52 17.73 0.88
CA ARG A 173 8.66 18.75 1.50
C ARG A 173 9.47 19.87 2.12
N HIS A 174 8.91 21.06 2.15
CA HIS A 174 9.44 22.19 2.89
C HIS A 174 8.71 22.34 4.22
N ALA A 175 9.26 21.72 5.28
CA ALA A 175 8.74 21.84 6.64
C ALA A 175 9.74 22.56 7.56
N LYS A 176 9.25 23.20 8.61
CA LYS A 176 10.12 23.95 9.55
C LYS A 176 11.00 23.05 10.42
N GLU A 177 10.56 21.82 10.68
CA GLU A 177 11.31 20.81 11.46
C GLU A 177 11.36 19.49 10.69
N MET A 178 12.56 19.12 10.20
CA MET A 178 12.75 17.93 9.35
C MET A 178 13.45 16.76 10.04
N SER A 179 14.10 16.98 11.20
CA SER A 179 14.98 15.98 11.83
C SER A 179 14.26 14.74 12.35
N ARG A 180 13.14 14.90 13.03
CA ARG A 180 12.41 13.78 13.66
C ARG A 180 11.85 12.76 12.67
N PRO A 181 11.22 13.13 11.55
CA PRO A 181 10.78 12.15 10.57
C PRO A 181 11.90 11.28 10.01
N GLU A 182 13.10 11.83 9.71
CA GLU A 182 14.23 11.06 9.23
C GLU A 182 14.78 10.09 10.30
N GLU A 183 14.83 10.49 11.57
CA GLU A 183 15.20 9.61 12.68
C GLU A 183 14.27 8.39 12.78
N ASN A 184 12.95 8.61 12.67
CA ASN A 184 11.96 7.53 12.65
C ASN A 184 12.14 6.60 11.45
N LEU A 185 12.51 7.14 10.28
CA LEU A 185 12.81 6.33 9.10
C LEU A 185 14.07 5.47 9.27
N GLN A 186 15.11 6.00 9.92
CA GLN A 186 16.30 5.22 10.26
C GLN A 186 15.94 4.08 11.23
N LEU A 187 15.08 4.34 12.21
CA LEU A 187 14.59 3.31 13.12
C LEU A 187 13.78 2.23 12.37
N TRP A 188 12.90 2.65 11.43
CA TRP A 188 12.18 1.71 10.56
C TRP A 188 13.13 0.76 9.84
N LYS A 189 14.16 1.32 9.20
CA LYS A 189 15.19 0.55 8.49
C LYS A 189 15.90 -0.42 9.45
N MET A 190 16.37 0.09 10.57
CA MET A 190 17.12 -0.67 11.57
C MET A 190 16.32 -1.87 12.10
N VAL A 191 15.06 -1.65 12.49
CA VAL A 191 14.17 -2.71 12.97
C VAL A 191 13.88 -3.72 11.84
N SER A 192 13.63 -3.25 10.62
CA SER A 192 13.38 -4.14 9.48
C SER A 192 14.59 -5.03 9.14
N GLU A 193 15.80 -4.48 9.20
CA GLU A 193 17.06 -5.21 8.97
C GLU A 193 17.32 -6.22 10.10
N GLU A 194 17.19 -5.80 11.36
CA GLU A 194 17.36 -6.65 12.54
C GLU A 194 16.41 -7.84 12.54
N ARG A 195 15.16 -7.63 12.10
CA ARG A 195 14.14 -8.69 11.98
C ARG A 195 14.22 -9.46 10.66
N GLY A 196 15.17 -9.16 9.79
CA GLY A 196 15.34 -9.84 8.49
C GLY A 196 14.15 -9.65 7.55
N CYS A 197 13.43 -8.53 7.67
CA CYS A 197 12.23 -8.26 6.88
C CYS A 197 12.30 -6.92 6.10
N PHE A 198 13.50 -6.46 5.79
CA PHE A 198 13.71 -5.24 5.01
C PHE A 198 13.45 -5.48 3.51
N ASP A 199 14.06 -6.53 2.95
CA ASP A 199 13.96 -6.86 1.52
C ASP A 199 12.90 -7.94 1.20
N SER A 200 12.46 -8.69 2.20
CA SER A 200 11.51 -9.81 2.07
C SER A 200 10.54 -9.84 3.25
N PRO A 201 9.40 -10.54 3.13
CA PRO A 201 8.53 -10.75 4.28
C PRO A 201 9.25 -11.43 5.45
N TYR A 202 8.85 -11.08 6.69
CA TYR A 202 9.40 -11.71 7.89
C TYR A 202 9.28 -13.24 7.82
N PRO A 203 10.37 -13.99 8.06
CA PRO A 203 10.39 -15.43 7.89
C PRO A 203 9.81 -16.14 9.13
N PHE A 204 8.48 -16.17 9.26
CA PHE A 204 7.85 -16.97 10.31
C PHE A 204 8.24 -18.44 10.17
N PRO A 205 8.41 -19.18 11.29
CA PRO A 205 8.81 -20.59 11.25
C PRO A 205 7.78 -21.47 10.52
N ASN A 206 6.49 -21.14 10.59
CA ASN A 206 5.41 -21.76 9.84
C ASN A 206 4.21 -20.83 9.72
N ASP A 207 3.20 -21.22 8.91
CA ASP A 207 1.98 -20.44 8.70
C ASP A 207 1.13 -20.32 9.98
N HIS A 208 1.20 -21.29 10.88
CA HIS A 208 0.51 -21.24 12.17
C HIS A 208 1.10 -20.16 13.08
N ALA A 209 2.42 -20.03 13.14
CA ALA A 209 3.07 -18.94 13.86
C ALA A 209 2.65 -17.58 13.31
N ARG A 210 2.63 -17.42 11.97
CA ARG A 210 2.14 -16.21 11.32
C ARG A 210 0.68 -15.92 11.67
N PHE A 211 -0.18 -16.91 11.64
CA PHE A 211 -1.59 -16.78 12.02
C PHE A 211 -1.74 -16.30 13.46
N LEU A 212 -1.03 -16.90 14.41
CA LEU A 212 -1.05 -16.50 15.82
C LEU A 212 -0.48 -15.09 16.03
N PHE A 213 0.55 -14.71 15.28
CA PHE A 213 1.12 -13.37 15.34
C PHE A 213 0.08 -12.29 15.01
N TYR A 214 -0.65 -12.43 13.91
CA TYR A 214 -1.69 -11.46 13.52
C TYR A 214 -2.90 -11.44 14.45
N ARG A 215 -3.03 -12.43 15.35
CA ARG A 215 -4.07 -12.49 16.37
C ARG A 215 -3.56 -12.05 17.75
N ASP A 216 -2.34 -11.54 17.85
CA ASP A 216 -1.68 -11.23 19.13
C ASP A 216 -1.63 -12.44 20.10
N GLN A 217 -1.55 -13.66 19.56
CA GLN A 217 -1.55 -14.92 20.33
C GLN A 217 -0.20 -15.66 20.26
N LEU A 218 0.77 -15.12 19.52
CA LEU A 218 2.12 -15.69 19.45
C LEU A 218 2.91 -15.28 20.71
N SER A 219 3.36 -16.24 21.49
CA SER A 219 4.11 -15.99 22.74
C SER A 219 5.51 -15.40 22.50
N SER A 220 6.14 -15.74 21.38
CA SER A 220 7.45 -15.25 20.95
C SER A 220 7.60 -15.44 19.45
N LEU A 221 8.36 -14.55 18.80
CA LEU A 221 8.68 -14.65 17.35
C LEU A 221 9.46 -15.92 17.00
N HIS A 222 10.17 -16.52 17.97
CA HIS A 222 10.91 -17.77 17.80
C HIS A 222 10.11 -19.03 18.18
N TYR A 223 8.89 -18.84 18.68
CA TYR A 223 8.05 -19.96 19.06
C TYR A 223 7.51 -20.67 17.82
N VAL A 224 7.73 -21.99 17.77
CA VAL A 224 7.14 -22.85 16.73
C VAL A 224 5.91 -23.53 17.35
N PRO A 225 4.71 -23.07 17.01
CA PRO A 225 3.50 -23.69 17.56
C PRO A 225 3.34 -25.12 17.03
N HIS A 226 2.86 -26.00 17.92
CA HIS A 226 2.52 -27.35 17.55
C HIS A 226 1.35 -27.35 16.55
N GLU A 227 1.44 -28.12 15.49
CA GLU A 227 0.42 -28.26 14.47
C GLU A 227 -0.38 -29.55 14.73
N ASP A 228 -1.54 -29.42 15.35
CA ASP A 228 -2.50 -30.51 15.58
C ASP A 228 -3.73 -30.30 14.66
N PHE A 229 -3.47 -30.28 13.36
CA PHE A 229 -4.52 -30.08 12.35
C PHE A 229 -5.26 -31.40 12.09
N ARG A 230 -6.58 -31.40 12.32
CA ARG A 230 -7.45 -32.58 12.15
C ARG A 230 -8.07 -32.70 10.76
N CYS A 231 -8.12 -31.58 10.00
CA CYS A 231 -8.74 -31.57 8.68
C CYS A 231 -8.18 -30.42 7.82
N THR A 232 -8.44 -30.53 6.52
CA THR A 232 -8.23 -29.43 5.56
C THR A 232 -9.57 -28.80 5.24
N VAL A 233 -9.66 -27.48 5.39
CA VAL A 233 -10.83 -26.68 4.97
C VAL A 233 -10.48 -25.98 3.64
N THR A 234 -11.28 -26.20 2.61
CA THR A 234 -11.16 -25.48 1.34
C THR A 234 -12.17 -24.35 1.31
N LEU A 235 -11.66 -23.10 1.29
CA LEU A 235 -12.49 -21.90 1.17
C LEU A 235 -12.65 -21.51 -0.28
N MET A 236 -13.90 -21.46 -0.79
CA MET A 236 -14.21 -21.01 -2.14
C MET A 236 -14.49 -19.49 -2.12
N SER A 237 -13.71 -18.72 -2.89
CA SER A 237 -13.89 -17.28 -3.05
C SER A 237 -14.10 -16.91 -4.52
N GLY A 238 -15.08 -16.06 -4.79
CA GLY A 238 -15.40 -15.58 -6.14
C GLY A 238 -16.77 -14.89 -6.18
N LEU A 239 -17.01 -14.13 -7.24
CA LEU A 239 -18.27 -13.41 -7.45
C LEU A 239 -19.47 -14.37 -7.50
N PRO A 240 -20.69 -13.90 -7.23
CA PRO A 240 -21.92 -14.65 -7.53
C PRO A 240 -21.90 -15.09 -9.00
N GLY A 241 -22.32 -16.33 -9.25
CA GLY A 241 -22.33 -16.90 -10.61
C GLY A 241 -20.98 -17.28 -11.21
N ALA A 242 -19.85 -17.12 -10.49
CA ALA A 242 -18.50 -17.46 -10.97
C ALA A 242 -18.22 -18.98 -11.12
N GLY A 243 -19.21 -19.83 -10.89
CA GLY A 243 -19.10 -21.28 -11.05
C GLY A 243 -18.42 -22.01 -9.90
N LYS A 244 -18.39 -21.44 -8.69
CA LYS A 244 -17.80 -22.09 -7.49
C LYS A 244 -18.41 -23.46 -7.22
N ASP A 245 -19.73 -23.57 -7.23
CA ASP A 245 -20.45 -24.82 -6.94
C ASP A 245 -20.23 -25.84 -8.05
N THR A 246 -20.24 -25.41 -9.31
CA THR A 246 -19.91 -26.27 -10.46
C THR A 246 -18.48 -26.82 -10.35
N TRP A 247 -17.52 -25.99 -9.92
CA TRP A 247 -16.15 -26.43 -9.71
C TRP A 247 -16.04 -27.46 -8.58
N LEU A 248 -16.72 -27.21 -7.45
CA LEU A 248 -16.77 -28.14 -6.31
C LEU A 248 -17.36 -29.48 -6.70
N ALA A 249 -18.53 -29.48 -7.33
CA ALA A 249 -19.20 -30.70 -7.79
C ALA A 249 -18.31 -31.54 -8.74
N LYS A 250 -17.54 -30.86 -9.60
CA LYS A 250 -16.64 -31.54 -10.55
C LYS A 250 -15.33 -32.03 -9.91
N ASN A 251 -14.73 -31.24 -9.02
CA ASN A 251 -13.36 -31.49 -8.57
C ASN A 251 -13.28 -32.06 -7.14
N ARG A 252 -14.35 -31.90 -6.34
CA ARG A 252 -14.41 -32.34 -4.94
C ARG A 252 -15.78 -32.89 -4.55
N PRO A 253 -16.37 -33.82 -5.34
CA PRO A 253 -17.77 -34.25 -5.17
C PRO A 253 -18.05 -34.95 -3.82
N MET A 254 -17.01 -35.47 -3.16
CA MET A 254 -17.15 -36.23 -1.91
C MET A 254 -16.95 -35.38 -0.64
N LEU A 255 -16.57 -34.12 -0.78
CA LEU A 255 -16.38 -33.25 0.38
C LEU A 255 -17.74 -32.71 0.87
N PRO A 256 -17.97 -32.65 2.18
CA PRO A 256 -19.11 -31.91 2.72
C PRO A 256 -18.98 -30.43 2.38
N VAL A 257 -20.06 -29.82 1.92
CA VAL A 257 -20.10 -28.41 1.50
C VAL A 257 -20.95 -27.65 2.50
N VAL A 258 -20.41 -26.51 2.98
CA VAL A 258 -21.15 -25.50 3.74
C VAL A 258 -21.39 -24.32 2.81
N ALA A 259 -22.62 -24.12 2.36
CA ALA A 259 -23.03 -23.03 1.51
C ALA A 259 -23.98 -22.11 2.28
N LEU A 260 -23.61 -20.81 2.39
CA LEU A 260 -24.43 -19.83 3.13
C LEU A 260 -25.82 -19.67 2.50
N ASP A 261 -25.91 -19.74 1.18
CA ASP A 261 -27.19 -19.62 0.47
C ASP A 261 -28.13 -20.79 0.81
N ALA A 262 -27.59 -22.01 0.84
CA ALA A 262 -28.39 -23.19 1.27
C ALA A 262 -28.80 -23.13 2.74
N ILE A 263 -27.97 -22.56 3.61
CA ILE A 263 -28.31 -22.36 5.02
C ILE A 263 -29.42 -21.30 5.15
N ARG A 264 -29.33 -20.18 4.43
CA ARG A 264 -30.37 -19.15 4.42
C ARG A 264 -31.70 -19.68 3.90
N GLU A 265 -31.68 -20.42 2.80
CA GLU A 265 -32.86 -21.07 2.24
C GLU A 265 -33.51 -22.03 3.27
N GLY A 266 -32.68 -22.84 3.94
CA GLY A 266 -33.17 -23.77 4.99
C GLY A 266 -33.70 -23.08 6.25
N LEU A 267 -33.32 -21.82 6.50
CA LEU A 267 -33.78 -20.99 7.61
C LEU A 267 -34.88 -20.00 7.19
N GLU A 268 -35.32 -20.01 5.93
CA GLU A 268 -36.29 -19.08 5.35
C GLU A 268 -35.88 -17.60 5.49
N ILE A 269 -34.56 -17.32 5.46
CA ILE A 269 -34.00 -15.97 5.56
C ILE A 269 -33.76 -15.40 4.15
N GLU A 270 -34.31 -14.23 3.87
CA GLU A 270 -34.07 -13.56 2.59
C GLU A 270 -32.60 -13.12 2.41
N ALA A 271 -32.13 -13.10 1.16
CA ALA A 271 -30.75 -12.75 0.84
C ALA A 271 -30.36 -11.30 1.23
N THR A 272 -31.35 -10.45 1.47
CA THR A 272 -31.22 -9.04 1.87
C THR A 272 -31.23 -8.83 3.38
N ASP A 273 -31.58 -9.84 4.18
CA ASP A 273 -31.56 -9.78 5.64
C ASP A 273 -30.10 -9.96 6.13
N ASN A 274 -29.55 -8.91 6.75
CA ASN A 274 -28.20 -8.89 7.34
C ASN A 274 -28.27 -9.05 8.86
#